data_4b4b9442ff6d654f3aa9de3a4eda8a65
#
_entry.id   4b4b9442ff6d654f3aa9de3a4eda8a65
#
_cell.length_a   1.000
_cell.length_b   1.000
_cell.length_c   1.000
_cell.angle_alpha   90.00
_cell.angle_beta   90.00
_cell.angle_gamma   90.00
#
_symmetry.space_group_name_H-M   'P 1'
#
loop_
_entity.id
_entity.type
_entity.pdbx_description
1 polymer ?
#
loop_
_entity_poly.entity_id
_entity_poly.type
_entity_poly.pdbx_seq_one_letter_code
_entity_poly.pdbx_strand_id
1 'polypeptide(L)'
;IETDLAELIVQLADDRPSHILVPAIHRGRAEIRQIFLEAMPGLDPGTLTDDPRQLAEAARAYLREAFLRARVAVSGANFGVVETGTLTVVESEGNGRMCLTLPETLITVMWIEKVIPTWRDLEVFLQLLPRSSTAERMNPYTSLWTGVQPGDGPQEFHLVLLDGGRTDVLADEVGRAALHCI
;
A
#
# COMPACT_ATOMS: atom_id res chain seq x y z
N ILE A 1 2.32 -9.75 -7.73
CA ILE A 1 0.89 -9.75 -7.38
C ILE A 1 0.57 -8.49 -6.58
N GLU A 2 -0.56 -7.86 -6.87
CA GLU A 2 -1.11 -6.75 -6.10
C GLU A 2 -1.70 -7.26 -4.79
N THR A 3 -1.54 -6.50 -3.72
CA THR A 3 -1.95 -6.94 -2.37
C THR A 3 -3.07 -6.10 -1.78
N ASP A 4 -3.36 -4.94 -2.35
CA ASP A 4 -4.58 -4.20 -2.06
C ASP A 4 -5.76 -4.86 -2.78
N LEU A 5 -6.93 -4.90 -2.15
CA LEU A 5 -8.08 -5.63 -2.69
C LEU A 5 -8.57 -5.06 -4.02
N ALA A 6 -8.62 -3.75 -4.16
CA ALA A 6 -9.12 -3.12 -5.37
C ALA A 6 -8.17 -3.30 -6.56
N GLU A 7 -6.88 -3.15 -6.34
CA GLU A 7 -5.83 -3.40 -7.34
C GLU A 7 -5.75 -4.88 -7.70
N LEU A 8 -5.91 -5.78 -6.73
CA LEU A 8 -5.98 -7.23 -6.98
C LEU A 8 -7.13 -7.58 -7.92
N ILE A 9 -8.31 -7.02 -7.71
CA ILE A 9 -9.49 -7.24 -8.58
C ILE A 9 -9.17 -6.80 -10.01
N VAL A 10 -8.60 -5.61 -10.19
CA VAL A 10 -8.20 -5.09 -11.51
C VAL A 10 -7.15 -6.00 -12.16
N GLN A 11 -6.15 -6.43 -11.40
CA GLN A 11 -5.11 -7.34 -11.89
C GLN A 11 -5.68 -8.70 -12.33
N LEU A 12 -6.54 -9.31 -11.53
CA LEU A 12 -7.15 -10.60 -11.83
C LEU A 12 -8.10 -10.54 -13.02
N ALA A 13 -8.74 -9.39 -13.23
CA ALA A 13 -9.63 -9.15 -14.37
C ALA A 13 -8.89 -8.82 -15.67
N ASP A 14 -7.56 -8.69 -15.65
CA ASP A 14 -6.76 -8.13 -16.76
C ASP A 14 -7.33 -6.79 -17.28
N ASP A 15 -7.76 -5.93 -16.35
CA ASP A 15 -8.46 -4.68 -16.60
C ASP A 15 -7.59 -3.46 -16.31
N ARG A 16 -8.11 -2.29 -16.58
CA ARG A 16 -7.47 -1.01 -16.27
C ARG A 16 -8.14 -0.34 -15.08
N PRO A 17 -7.38 0.32 -14.20
CA PRO A 17 -7.94 1.08 -13.10
C PRO A 17 -8.80 2.24 -13.64
N SER A 18 -9.99 2.40 -13.09
CA SER A 18 -10.91 3.49 -13.46
C SER A 18 -10.87 4.66 -12.47
N HIS A 19 -10.22 4.50 -11.34
CA HIS A 19 -10.10 5.50 -10.29
C HIS A 19 -8.77 5.36 -9.55
N ILE A 20 -8.21 6.47 -9.04
CA ILE A 20 -6.90 6.46 -8.36
C ILE A 20 -6.96 5.75 -7.01
N LEU A 21 -8.01 6.04 -6.21
CA LEU A 21 -8.14 5.49 -4.84
C LEU A 21 -8.98 4.22 -4.77
N VAL A 22 -9.89 4.02 -5.73
CA VAL A 22 -10.78 2.85 -5.77
C VAL A 22 -10.79 2.31 -7.19
N PRO A 23 -9.70 1.68 -7.64
CA PRO A 23 -9.49 1.33 -9.04
C PRO A 23 -10.54 0.37 -9.62
N ALA A 24 -11.16 -0.46 -8.79
CA ALA A 24 -12.20 -1.42 -9.18
C ALA A 24 -13.64 -0.93 -8.98
N ILE A 25 -13.87 0.38 -8.75
CA ILE A 25 -15.20 0.94 -8.42
C ILE A 25 -16.26 0.68 -9.49
N HIS A 26 -15.84 0.44 -10.71
CA HIS A 26 -16.74 0.12 -11.85
C HIS A 26 -17.21 -1.35 -11.86
N ARG A 27 -16.72 -2.19 -10.95
CA ARG A 27 -17.08 -3.61 -10.86
C ARG A 27 -18.10 -3.86 -9.77
N GLY A 28 -19.19 -4.54 -10.14
CA GLY A 28 -20.21 -4.99 -9.18
C GLY A 28 -19.77 -6.28 -8.45
N ARG A 29 -20.38 -6.57 -7.30
CA ARG A 29 -20.05 -7.74 -6.47
C ARG A 29 -20.18 -9.08 -7.22
N ALA A 30 -21.22 -9.21 -8.06
CA ALA A 30 -21.42 -10.39 -8.89
C ALA A 30 -20.30 -10.57 -9.93
N GLU A 31 -19.81 -9.48 -10.52
CA GLU A 31 -18.67 -9.51 -11.43
C GLU A 31 -17.38 -9.88 -10.70
N ILE A 32 -17.14 -9.31 -9.52
CA ILE A 32 -15.97 -9.63 -8.67
C ILE A 32 -15.99 -11.12 -8.31
N ARG A 33 -17.14 -11.65 -7.92
CA ARG A 33 -17.32 -13.09 -7.69
C ARG A 33 -16.89 -13.91 -8.90
N GLN A 34 -17.32 -13.51 -10.09
CA GLN A 34 -16.98 -14.23 -11.32
C GLN A 34 -15.48 -14.17 -11.61
N ILE A 35 -14.86 -12.99 -11.47
CA ILE A 35 -13.41 -12.79 -11.62
C ILE A 35 -12.64 -13.72 -10.65
N PHE A 36 -13.07 -13.82 -9.40
CA PHE A 36 -12.41 -14.68 -8.42
C PHE A 36 -12.54 -16.16 -8.76
N LEU A 37 -13.71 -16.60 -9.19
CA LEU A 37 -13.93 -17.99 -9.62
C LEU A 37 -13.08 -18.38 -10.84
N GLU A 38 -12.83 -17.45 -11.75
CA GLU A 38 -12.01 -17.68 -12.95
C GLU A 38 -10.51 -17.62 -12.65
N ALA A 39 -10.08 -16.71 -11.78
CA ALA A 39 -8.66 -16.40 -11.57
C ALA A 39 -8.03 -17.05 -10.32
N MET A 40 -8.83 -17.37 -9.30
CA MET A 40 -8.32 -17.95 -8.05
C MET A 40 -8.57 -19.46 -8.01
N PRO A 41 -7.51 -20.28 -7.95
CA PRO A 41 -7.70 -21.73 -7.91
C PRO A 41 -8.32 -22.21 -6.60
N GLY A 42 -9.15 -23.24 -6.67
CA GLY A 42 -9.71 -23.91 -5.50
C GLY A 42 -10.99 -23.27 -4.93
N LEU A 43 -11.54 -22.23 -5.54
CA LEU A 43 -12.85 -21.69 -5.17
C LEU A 43 -13.97 -22.54 -5.79
N ASP A 44 -14.97 -22.84 -4.96
CA ASP A 44 -16.15 -23.60 -5.38
C ASP A 44 -17.31 -22.66 -5.74
N PRO A 45 -17.81 -22.68 -7.00
CA PRO A 45 -18.95 -21.87 -7.42
C PRO A 45 -20.24 -22.10 -6.62
N GLY A 46 -20.37 -23.28 -6.00
CA GLY A 46 -21.53 -23.63 -5.19
C GLY A 46 -21.52 -22.99 -3.80
N THR A 47 -20.35 -22.59 -3.30
CA THR A 47 -20.19 -22.04 -1.95
C THR A 47 -19.88 -20.56 -1.93
N LEU A 48 -19.09 -20.05 -2.90
CA LEU A 48 -18.78 -18.62 -2.97
C LEU A 48 -19.99 -17.83 -3.45
N THR A 49 -20.47 -16.90 -2.64
CA THR A 49 -21.53 -15.96 -3.00
C THR A 49 -20.96 -14.57 -3.33
N ASP A 50 -21.81 -13.61 -3.67
CA ASP A 50 -21.46 -12.21 -3.85
C ASP A 50 -21.52 -11.39 -2.55
N ASP A 51 -21.58 -12.07 -1.40
CA ASP A 51 -21.49 -11.43 -0.09
C ASP A 51 -20.09 -10.80 0.08
N PRO A 52 -20.00 -9.50 0.45
CA PRO A 52 -18.72 -8.81 0.56
C PRO A 52 -17.73 -9.47 1.52
N ARG A 53 -18.21 -10.09 2.60
CA ARG A 53 -17.34 -10.75 3.58
C ARG A 53 -16.74 -12.02 3.01
N GLN A 54 -17.55 -12.80 2.26
CA GLN A 54 -17.05 -14.01 1.60
C GLN A 54 -16.03 -13.67 0.51
N LEU A 55 -16.28 -12.63 -0.28
CA LEU A 55 -15.32 -12.16 -1.28
C LEU A 55 -14.01 -11.68 -0.64
N ALA A 56 -14.09 -10.90 0.43
CA ALA A 56 -12.92 -10.44 1.16
C ALA A 56 -12.13 -11.62 1.77
N GLU A 57 -12.80 -12.63 2.32
CA GLU A 57 -12.14 -13.82 2.88
C GLU A 57 -11.50 -14.69 1.80
N ALA A 58 -12.11 -14.81 0.63
CA ALA A 58 -11.51 -15.50 -0.52
C ALA A 58 -10.22 -14.81 -0.98
N ALA A 59 -10.24 -13.48 -1.12
CA ALA A 59 -9.07 -12.69 -1.44
C ALA A 59 -7.98 -12.82 -0.35
N ARG A 60 -8.37 -12.76 0.92
CA ARG A 60 -7.46 -12.93 2.05
C ARG A 60 -6.76 -14.30 2.02
N ALA A 61 -7.49 -15.37 1.80
CA ALA A 61 -6.95 -16.72 1.72
C ALA A 61 -5.97 -16.86 0.53
N TYR A 62 -6.35 -16.33 -0.62
CA TYR A 62 -5.51 -16.31 -1.82
C TYR A 62 -4.21 -15.52 -1.62
N LEU A 63 -4.31 -14.30 -1.08
CA LEU A 63 -3.15 -13.45 -0.81
C LEU A 63 -2.24 -14.01 0.28
N ARG A 64 -2.78 -14.72 1.27
CA ARG A 64 -1.97 -15.34 2.32
C ARG A 64 -0.93 -16.31 1.73
N GLU A 65 -1.33 -17.12 0.77
CA GLU A 65 -0.41 -18.03 0.07
C GLU A 65 0.66 -17.27 -0.71
N ALA A 66 0.28 -16.16 -1.33
CA ALA A 66 1.22 -15.30 -2.04
C ALA A 66 2.23 -14.65 -1.08
N PHE A 67 1.78 -14.08 0.03
CA PHE A 67 2.65 -13.49 1.06
C PHE A 67 3.67 -14.48 1.62
N LEU A 68 3.24 -15.72 1.90
CA LEU A 68 4.12 -16.74 2.45
C LEU A 68 5.18 -17.28 1.46
N ARG A 69 4.96 -17.10 0.15
CA ARG A 69 5.88 -17.54 -0.90
C ARG A 69 6.74 -16.44 -1.50
N ALA A 70 6.31 -15.20 -1.36
CA ALA A 70 7.02 -14.06 -1.95
C ALA A 70 8.37 -13.85 -1.26
N ARG A 71 9.43 -13.80 -2.05
CA ARG A 71 10.79 -13.50 -1.56
C ARG A 71 11.13 -12.02 -1.69
N VAL A 72 10.44 -11.31 -2.56
CA VAL A 72 10.65 -9.88 -2.83
C VAL A 72 9.31 -9.18 -2.69
N ALA A 73 9.27 -8.09 -1.93
CA ALA A 73 8.15 -7.17 -1.91
C ALA A 73 8.56 -5.79 -2.42
N VAL A 74 7.61 -5.14 -3.10
CA VAL A 74 7.69 -3.71 -3.46
C VAL A 74 6.60 -2.99 -2.69
N SER A 75 6.96 -1.96 -1.94
CA SER A 75 6.03 -1.16 -1.14
C SER A 75 6.23 0.32 -1.39
N GLY A 76 5.19 1.12 -1.19
CA GLY A 76 5.32 2.55 -0.99
C GLY A 76 5.69 2.89 0.45
N ALA A 77 5.98 4.17 0.71
CA ALA A 77 6.04 4.73 2.06
C ALA A 77 5.33 6.08 2.08
N ASN A 78 4.63 6.36 3.19
CA ASN A 78 3.94 7.63 3.39
C ASN A 78 4.92 8.73 3.79
N PHE A 79 5.91 8.40 4.64
CA PHE A 79 6.92 9.36 5.11
C PHE A 79 8.27 8.67 5.34
N GLY A 80 9.34 9.45 5.18
CA GLY A 80 10.71 9.06 5.56
C GLY A 80 11.28 10.09 6.53
N VAL A 81 11.61 9.67 7.76
CA VAL A 81 12.16 10.53 8.83
C VAL A 81 13.67 10.57 8.72
N VAL A 82 14.24 11.73 8.37
CA VAL A 82 15.70 11.90 8.16
C VAL A 82 16.49 11.64 9.45
N GLU A 83 15.99 12.12 10.57
CA GLU A 83 16.64 12.02 11.89
C GLU A 83 17.08 10.59 12.23
N THR A 84 16.34 9.57 11.79
CA THR A 84 16.59 8.15 12.12
C THR A 84 16.67 7.23 10.91
N GLY A 85 16.38 7.71 9.71
CA GLY A 85 16.23 6.87 8.52
C GLY A 85 14.99 5.99 8.54
N THR A 86 13.99 6.34 9.37
CA THR A 86 12.79 5.53 9.54
C THR A 86 11.78 5.80 8.43
N LEU A 87 11.28 4.74 7.81
CA LEU A 87 10.14 4.79 6.91
C LEU A 87 8.85 4.53 7.66
N THR A 88 7.79 5.22 7.24
CA THR A 88 6.45 5.08 7.80
C THR A 88 5.49 4.63 6.72
N VAL A 89 4.78 3.53 6.97
CA VAL A 89 3.68 3.03 6.14
C VAL A 89 2.40 3.06 6.96
N VAL A 90 1.39 3.76 6.43
CA VAL A 90 0.08 3.94 7.06
C VAL A 90 -0.95 3.24 6.19
N GLU A 91 -1.72 2.34 6.78
CA GLU A 91 -2.69 1.51 6.06
C GLU A 91 -3.86 1.08 6.93
N SER A 92 -4.89 0.48 6.33
CA SER A 92 -6.08 -0.01 7.03
C SER A 92 -6.33 -1.51 6.89
N GLU A 93 -5.66 -2.21 5.97
CA GLU A 93 -5.94 -3.60 5.60
C GLU A 93 -4.93 -4.62 6.16
N GLY A 94 -3.72 -4.19 6.48
CA GLY A 94 -2.63 -5.05 6.97
C GLY A 94 -1.76 -5.65 5.86
N ASN A 95 -2.06 -5.42 4.58
CA ASN A 95 -1.29 -5.88 3.43
C ASN A 95 0.11 -5.23 3.39
N GLY A 96 0.22 -3.94 3.63
CA GLY A 96 1.50 -3.23 3.71
C GLY A 96 2.39 -3.81 4.80
N ARG A 97 1.85 -4.09 5.98
CA ARG A 97 2.59 -4.75 7.08
C ARG A 97 3.13 -6.13 6.65
N MET A 98 2.35 -6.92 5.91
CA MET A 98 2.81 -8.20 5.40
C MET A 98 3.95 -8.03 4.38
N CYS A 99 3.87 -7.02 3.51
CA CYS A 99 4.96 -6.66 2.58
C CYS A 99 6.23 -6.21 3.31
N LEU A 100 6.10 -5.52 4.45
CA LEU A 100 7.24 -5.01 5.21
C LEU A 100 7.95 -6.10 6.04
N THR A 101 7.31 -7.22 6.34
CA THR A 101 7.80 -8.17 7.35
C THR A 101 8.12 -9.56 6.85
N LEU A 102 7.48 -10.04 5.79
CA LEU A 102 7.60 -11.43 5.35
C LEU A 102 8.69 -11.71 4.30
N PRO A 103 8.94 -10.85 3.30
CA PRO A 103 9.88 -11.14 2.23
C PRO A 103 11.34 -11.08 2.72
N GLU A 104 12.23 -11.72 1.97
CA GLU A 104 13.69 -11.62 2.20
C GLU A 104 14.23 -10.26 1.76
N THR A 105 13.70 -9.73 0.65
CA THR A 105 14.09 -8.44 0.07
C THR A 105 12.91 -7.49 0.03
N LEU A 106 13.08 -6.30 0.59
CA LEU A 106 12.10 -5.21 0.54
C LEU A 106 12.63 -4.07 -0.33
N ILE A 107 11.85 -3.67 -1.33
CA ILE A 107 12.10 -2.48 -2.16
C ILE A 107 11.02 -1.46 -1.85
N THR A 108 11.39 -0.33 -1.27
CA THR A 108 10.45 0.75 -0.99
C THR A 108 10.65 1.89 -1.98
N VAL A 109 9.56 2.32 -2.62
CA VAL A 109 9.55 3.44 -3.56
C VAL A 109 8.79 4.59 -2.93
N MET A 110 9.42 5.76 -2.82
CA MET A 110 8.82 6.93 -2.17
C MET A 110 9.17 8.21 -2.93
N TRP A 111 8.19 9.12 -3.03
CA TRP A 111 8.46 10.44 -3.56
C TRP A 111 9.34 11.27 -2.60
N ILE A 112 10.26 12.06 -3.15
CA ILE A 112 11.23 12.84 -2.37
C ILE A 112 10.56 13.86 -1.43
N GLU A 113 9.40 14.40 -1.79
CA GLU A 113 8.63 15.32 -0.95
C GLU A 113 8.00 14.67 0.30
N LYS A 114 8.04 13.35 0.41
CA LYS A 114 7.60 12.62 1.61
C LYS A 114 8.68 12.49 2.67
N VAL A 115 9.87 13.04 2.39
CA VAL A 115 10.98 13.10 3.35
C VAL A 115 10.74 14.25 4.33
N ILE A 116 10.71 13.94 5.62
CA ILE A 116 10.47 14.90 6.71
C ILE A 116 11.66 14.92 7.68
N PRO A 117 11.97 16.07 8.32
CA PRO A 117 13.17 16.21 9.12
C PRO A 117 13.20 15.35 10.38
N THR A 118 12.13 15.38 11.18
CA THR A 118 12.14 14.84 12.55
C THR A 118 10.91 13.98 12.88
N TRP A 119 11.00 13.22 13.96
CA TRP A 119 9.86 12.51 14.55
C TRP A 119 8.72 13.44 14.98
N ARG A 120 9.05 14.66 15.39
CA ARG A 120 8.05 15.64 15.77
C ARG A 120 7.18 16.06 14.58
N ASP A 121 7.78 16.15 13.41
CA ASP A 121 7.05 16.42 12.16
C ASP A 121 6.13 15.24 11.82
N LEU A 122 6.62 14.01 11.97
CA LEU A 122 5.81 12.81 11.75
C LEU A 122 4.56 12.76 12.63
N GLU A 123 4.65 13.18 13.90
CA GLU A 123 3.52 13.23 14.82
C GLU A 123 2.37 14.07 14.26
N VAL A 124 2.68 15.21 13.65
CA VAL A 124 1.67 16.08 13.02
C VAL A 124 1.02 15.38 11.82
N PHE A 125 1.82 14.78 10.93
CA PHE A 125 1.31 14.11 9.74
C PHE A 125 0.46 12.89 10.07
N LEU A 126 0.82 12.10 11.07
CA LEU A 126 0.02 10.95 11.51
C LEU A 126 -1.35 11.35 12.07
N GLN A 127 -1.49 12.55 12.57
CA GLN A 127 -2.78 13.09 13.00
C GLN A 127 -3.61 13.64 11.83
N LEU A 128 -2.96 14.24 10.84
CA LEU A 128 -3.63 14.88 9.70
C LEU A 128 -4.05 13.88 8.63
N LEU A 129 -3.21 12.91 8.31
CA LEU A 129 -3.42 11.99 7.19
C LEU A 129 -4.76 11.25 7.24
N PRO A 130 -5.16 10.55 8.31
CA PRO A 130 -6.46 9.86 8.35
C PRO A 130 -7.64 10.83 8.31
N ARG A 131 -7.51 12.02 8.90
CA ARG A 131 -8.56 13.03 8.86
C ARG A 131 -8.74 13.61 7.47
N SER A 132 -7.66 13.82 6.75
CA SER A 132 -7.65 14.37 5.40
C SER A 132 -8.19 13.36 4.38
N SER A 133 -7.85 12.08 4.50
CA SER A 133 -8.23 11.06 3.51
C SER A 133 -9.63 10.49 3.72
N THR A 134 -9.97 10.10 4.94
CA THR A 134 -11.22 9.36 5.24
C THR A 134 -12.05 9.97 6.38
N ALA A 135 -11.67 11.14 6.90
CA ALA A 135 -12.25 11.80 8.06
C ALA A 135 -12.16 10.95 9.36
N GLU A 136 -11.28 9.97 9.39
CA GLU A 136 -11.05 9.13 10.56
C GLU A 136 -10.13 9.82 11.57
N ARG A 137 -10.26 9.43 12.84
CA ARG A 137 -9.43 9.98 13.89
C ARG A 137 -8.00 9.49 13.85
N MET A 138 -7.80 8.22 13.44
CA MET A 138 -6.50 7.57 13.32
C MET A 138 -6.61 6.36 12.39
N ASN A 139 -5.49 5.99 11.77
CA ASN A 139 -5.43 4.77 10.98
C ASN A 139 -5.33 3.52 11.87
N PRO A 140 -5.88 2.38 11.44
CA PRO A 140 -5.77 1.10 12.16
C PRO A 140 -4.32 0.62 12.30
N TYR A 141 -3.51 0.81 11.26
CA TYR A 141 -2.13 0.33 11.23
C TYR A 141 -1.16 1.46 10.84
N THR A 142 -0.12 1.61 11.64
CA THR A 142 1.05 2.43 11.33
C THR A 142 2.28 1.57 11.57
N SER A 143 3.03 1.30 10.52
CA SER A 143 4.26 0.52 10.57
C SER A 143 5.46 1.44 10.42
N LEU A 144 6.44 1.25 11.29
CA LEU A 144 7.69 2.00 11.31
C LEU A 144 8.83 1.04 10.99
N TRP A 145 9.65 1.38 10.01
CA TRP A 145 10.74 0.56 9.53
C TRP A 145 12.04 1.37 9.50
N THR A 146 13.03 0.97 10.29
CA THR A 146 14.28 1.74 10.44
C THR A 146 15.46 1.09 9.72
N GLY A 147 15.37 -0.19 9.38
CA GLY A 147 16.42 -0.91 8.67
C GLY A 147 16.41 -2.41 8.93
N VAL A 148 17.38 -3.09 8.34
CA VAL A 148 17.51 -4.54 8.42
C VAL A 148 17.99 -4.95 9.81
N GLN A 149 17.34 -5.99 10.37
CA GLN A 149 17.76 -6.68 11.58
C GLN A 149 17.99 -8.18 11.25
N PRO A 150 19.16 -8.73 11.57
CA PRO A 150 19.42 -10.13 11.30
C PRO A 150 18.39 -11.06 11.97
N GLY A 151 17.74 -11.90 11.17
CA GLY A 151 16.75 -12.86 11.66
C GLY A 151 15.36 -12.29 11.95
N ASP A 152 15.10 -11.02 11.66
CA ASP A 152 13.80 -10.39 11.82
C ASP A 152 13.44 -9.55 10.59
N GLY A 153 12.36 -9.93 9.90
CA GLY A 153 11.91 -9.28 8.67
C GLY A 153 12.87 -9.42 7.50
N PRO A 154 12.83 -8.51 6.52
CA PRO A 154 13.70 -8.51 5.35
C PRO A 154 15.18 -8.43 5.72
N GLN A 155 15.99 -9.22 5.01
CA GLN A 155 17.44 -9.24 5.20
C GLN A 155 18.16 -8.33 4.19
N GLU A 156 17.44 -7.86 3.18
CA GLU A 156 17.90 -6.90 2.19
C GLU A 156 16.85 -5.81 1.99
N PHE A 157 17.31 -4.55 1.97
CA PHE A 157 16.43 -3.40 1.86
C PHE A 157 16.95 -2.37 0.86
N HIS A 158 16.08 -1.92 -0.04
CA HIS A 158 16.35 -0.87 -1.01
C HIS A 158 15.32 0.25 -0.89
N LEU A 159 15.79 1.48 -0.74
CA LEU A 159 14.96 2.68 -0.81
C LEU A 159 15.22 3.41 -2.13
N VAL A 160 14.16 3.57 -2.90
CA VAL A 160 14.15 4.36 -4.14
C VAL A 160 13.41 5.67 -3.88
N LEU A 161 14.15 6.78 -3.86
CA LEU A 161 13.56 8.11 -3.80
C LEU A 161 13.31 8.62 -5.21
N LEU A 162 12.04 8.89 -5.52
CA LEU A 162 11.64 9.42 -6.81
C LEU A 162 11.57 10.95 -6.74
N ASP A 163 12.38 11.62 -7.52
CA ASP A 163 12.27 13.06 -7.70
C ASP A 163 11.14 13.41 -8.70
N GLY A 164 11.17 12.83 -9.90
CA GLY A 164 10.17 13.09 -10.93
C GLY A 164 9.98 14.58 -11.24
N GLY A 165 11.01 15.40 -11.10
CA GLY A 165 10.97 16.86 -11.28
C GLY A 165 10.46 17.64 -10.08
N ARG A 166 10.24 16.99 -8.91
CA ARG A 166 9.76 17.67 -7.68
C ARG A 166 10.73 18.75 -7.19
N THR A 167 12.03 18.50 -7.26
CA THR A 167 13.04 19.48 -6.84
C THR A 167 13.06 20.70 -7.75
N ASP A 168 12.84 20.54 -9.04
CA ASP A 168 12.71 21.66 -9.98
C ASP A 168 11.45 22.48 -9.69
N VAL A 169 10.32 21.81 -9.44
CA VAL A 169 9.05 22.45 -9.09
C VAL A 169 9.14 23.20 -7.77
N LEU A 170 9.92 22.72 -6.79
CA LEU A 170 10.16 23.42 -5.53
C LEU A 170 10.88 24.76 -5.71
N ALA A 171 11.66 24.93 -6.77
CA ALA A 171 12.34 26.18 -7.09
C ALA A 171 11.41 27.25 -7.65
N ASP A 172 10.24 26.88 -8.20
CA ASP A 172 9.22 27.76 -8.69
C ASP A 172 8.18 28.08 -7.60
N GLU A 173 7.81 29.35 -7.45
CA GLU A 173 6.88 29.78 -6.38
C GLU A 173 5.47 29.19 -6.56
N VAL A 174 4.94 29.16 -7.78
CA VAL A 174 3.63 28.60 -8.09
C VAL A 174 3.65 27.09 -7.97
N GLY A 175 4.68 26.45 -8.50
CA GLY A 175 4.87 25.01 -8.42
C GLY A 175 4.98 24.52 -6.98
N ARG A 176 5.73 25.22 -6.15
CA ARG A 176 5.85 24.91 -4.71
C ARG A 176 4.50 24.97 -4.00
N ALA A 177 3.66 25.93 -4.32
CA ALA A 177 2.31 25.99 -3.75
C ALA A 177 1.45 24.79 -4.16
N ALA A 178 1.60 24.28 -5.39
CA ALA A 178 0.90 23.08 -5.86
C ALA A 178 1.36 21.79 -5.16
N LEU A 179 2.60 21.70 -4.70
CA LEU A 179 3.13 20.56 -3.93
C LEU A 179 2.59 20.46 -2.50
N HIS A 180 1.87 21.48 -2.01
CA HIS A 180 1.19 21.39 -0.70
C HIS A 180 -0.07 20.51 -0.73
N CYS A 181 -0.52 20.08 -1.89
CA CYS A 181 -1.63 19.12 -2.01
C CYS A 181 -1.13 17.71 -1.61
N ILE A 182 -1.71 17.16 -0.58
CA ILE A 182 -1.45 15.82 -0.07
C ILE A 182 -2.58 14.88 -0.48
#